data_8a2db9b43725533ddf1a7d20cfdb19f4
#
_entry.id   8a2db9b43725533ddf1a7d20cfdb19f4
#
_cell.length_a   1.000
_cell.length_b   1.000
_cell.length_c   1.000
_cell.angle_alpha   90.00
_cell.angle_beta   90.00
_cell.angle_gamma   90.00
#
_symmetry.space_group_name_H-M   'P 1'
#
loop_
_entity.id
_entity.type
_entity.pdbx_description
1 polymer ?
#
loop_
_entity_poly.entity_id
_entity_poly.type
_entity_poly.pdbx_seq_one_letter_code
_entity_poly.pdbx_strand_id
1 'polypeptide(L)'
;MKRALRRAIASLAPAAAEAGVRVLLYHAIDGPDAADRMGLRVSREAFREQMQLLHTAGYRVVPLTRMLEAPSFSRDVAITFDDGYRSEMRAAETLKEFGFTATFFVVPRFLDGMQQPAHYWEHWPHMSWDDARALVEGGFEIGAHSMTHPDLTRCDAGRLIEEVAGVKALLERRLEHEIVSFSYPYGRHNRHVRETAGRAGYRLACTSRYGINRPAGACYNVARTEVTAMDRLVDFRRKLQGKYDWLARWQDLR
;
A
#
# COMPACT_ATOMS: atom_id res chain seq x y z
N MET A 1 15.45 1.11 16.15
CA MET A 1 16.45 0.01 15.94
C MET A 1 17.26 0.26 14.69
N LYS A 2 18.60 0.21 14.75
CA LYS A 2 19.47 0.51 13.60
C LYS A 2 19.26 -0.48 12.44
N ARG A 3 19.27 0.00 11.19
CA ARG A 3 19.03 -0.82 9.97
C ARG A 3 19.93 -2.05 9.84
N ALA A 4 21.21 -1.90 10.16
CA ALA A 4 22.16 -3.02 10.13
C ALA A 4 21.68 -4.18 11.03
N LEU A 5 21.16 -3.89 12.23
CA LEU A 5 20.62 -4.88 13.13
C LEU A 5 19.37 -5.57 12.55
N ARG A 6 18.46 -4.81 11.92
CA ARG A 6 17.28 -5.39 11.25
C ARG A 6 17.68 -6.37 10.14
N ARG A 7 18.69 -6.01 9.33
CA ARG A 7 19.22 -6.88 8.27
C ARG A 7 19.89 -8.14 8.81
N ALA A 8 20.64 -8.01 9.91
CA ALA A 8 21.27 -9.15 10.56
C ALA A 8 20.22 -10.13 11.10
N ILE A 9 19.20 -9.63 11.81
CA ILE A 9 18.09 -10.47 12.30
C ILE A 9 17.36 -11.13 11.12
N ALA A 10 17.02 -10.38 10.07
CA ALA A 10 16.34 -10.94 8.90
C ALA A 10 17.20 -11.95 8.12
N SER A 11 18.53 -11.89 8.21
CA SER A 11 19.39 -12.90 7.59
C SER A 11 19.32 -14.26 8.29
N LEU A 12 19.10 -14.25 9.60
CA LEU A 12 19.03 -15.45 10.43
C LEU A 12 17.59 -15.95 10.61
N ALA A 13 16.59 -15.09 10.43
CA ALA A 13 15.18 -15.47 10.56
C ALA A 13 14.81 -16.57 9.56
N PRO A 14 14.03 -17.59 10.00
CA PRO A 14 13.49 -18.58 9.07
C PRO A 14 12.57 -17.90 8.05
N ALA A 15 12.48 -18.48 6.86
CA ALA A 15 11.45 -18.07 5.90
C ALA A 15 10.08 -18.49 6.45
N ALA A 16 9.09 -17.59 6.34
CA ALA A 16 7.72 -17.97 6.65
C ALA A 16 7.22 -18.90 5.53
N ALA A 17 7.04 -20.17 5.85
CA ALA A 17 6.54 -21.19 4.91
C ALA A 17 5.00 -21.19 4.85
N GLU A 18 4.35 -20.04 5.06
CA GLU A 18 2.91 -19.98 5.20
C GLU A 18 2.23 -19.64 3.87
N ALA A 19 1.19 -20.41 3.52
CA ALA A 19 0.27 -20.05 2.46
C ALA A 19 -0.45 -18.74 2.79
N GLY A 20 -0.62 -17.86 1.80
CA GLY A 20 -1.26 -16.57 1.98
C GLY A 20 -0.83 -15.56 0.91
N VAL A 21 -1.41 -14.37 0.98
CA VAL A 21 -1.05 -13.24 0.11
C VAL A 21 -0.10 -12.31 0.86
N ARG A 22 1.06 -12.05 0.27
CA ARG A 22 1.95 -10.99 0.75
C ARG A 22 1.58 -9.70 0.04
N VAL A 23 1.19 -8.70 0.82
CA VAL A 23 0.88 -7.38 0.28
C VAL A 23 2.09 -6.47 0.46
N LEU A 24 2.60 -5.94 -0.65
CA LEU A 24 3.70 -4.98 -0.66
C LEU A 24 3.14 -3.56 -0.60
N LEU A 25 3.77 -2.71 0.22
CA LEU A 25 3.45 -1.29 0.34
C LEU A 25 4.60 -0.48 -0.24
N TYR A 26 4.28 0.28 -1.27
CA TYR A 26 5.11 1.32 -1.86
C TYR A 26 4.47 2.70 -1.68
N HIS A 27 5.25 3.73 -1.96
CA HIS A 27 4.80 5.11 -2.11
C HIS A 27 5.34 5.62 -3.45
N ALA A 28 6.16 6.67 -3.46
CA ALA A 28 6.68 7.23 -4.70
C ALA A 28 7.70 6.32 -5.42
N ILE A 29 7.64 6.29 -6.77
CA ILE A 29 8.62 5.59 -7.61
C ILE A 29 9.29 6.61 -8.53
N ASP A 30 10.49 7.08 -8.13
CA ASP A 30 11.24 8.07 -8.91
C ASP A 30 12.73 8.10 -8.51
N GLY A 31 13.51 9.02 -9.10
CA GLY A 31 14.91 9.21 -8.73
C GLY A 31 15.11 9.58 -7.25
N PRO A 32 16.32 9.44 -6.72
CA PRO A 32 16.61 9.71 -5.32
C PRO A 32 16.34 11.19 -4.96
N ASP A 33 15.87 11.41 -3.73
CA ASP A 33 15.63 12.74 -3.18
C ASP A 33 16.30 12.83 -1.80
N ALA A 34 17.14 13.84 -1.62
CA ALA A 34 17.86 14.06 -0.36
C ALA A 34 16.90 14.43 0.81
N ALA A 35 15.70 14.96 0.49
CA ALA A 35 14.67 15.27 1.47
C ALA A 35 13.94 14.02 1.97
N ASP A 36 14.00 12.90 1.25
CA ASP A 36 13.35 11.64 1.61
C ASP A 36 14.02 10.95 2.81
N ARG A 37 13.70 11.43 4.00
CA ARG A 37 14.26 10.88 5.26
C ARG A 37 13.69 9.50 5.62
N MET A 38 12.50 9.18 5.12
CA MET A 38 11.82 7.89 5.38
C MET A 38 12.24 6.81 4.39
N GLY A 39 12.70 7.21 3.21
CA GLY A 39 13.01 6.31 2.11
C GLY A 39 11.77 5.83 1.37
N LEU A 40 10.76 6.66 1.28
CA LEU A 40 9.48 6.33 0.61
C LEU A 40 9.60 6.37 -0.92
N ARG A 41 10.67 6.98 -1.44
CA ARG A 41 10.90 7.18 -2.87
C ARG A 41 11.84 6.12 -3.43
N VAL A 42 11.31 4.98 -3.81
CA VAL A 42 12.07 3.89 -4.44
C VAL A 42 12.48 4.30 -5.86
N SER A 43 13.75 4.06 -6.25
CA SER A 43 14.17 4.39 -7.62
C SER A 43 13.49 3.50 -8.65
N ARG A 44 13.34 4.02 -9.88
CA ARG A 44 12.72 3.26 -10.99
C ARG A 44 13.49 1.99 -11.30
N GLU A 45 14.81 2.07 -11.26
CA GLU A 45 15.70 0.93 -11.49
C GLU A 45 15.49 -0.14 -10.42
N ALA A 46 15.48 0.25 -9.14
CA ALA A 46 15.24 -0.69 -8.04
C ALA A 46 13.84 -1.30 -8.12
N PHE A 47 12.81 -0.51 -8.44
CA PHE A 47 11.46 -1.02 -8.64
C PHE A 47 11.41 -2.03 -9.79
N ARG A 48 12.03 -1.71 -10.94
CA ARG A 48 12.09 -2.63 -12.09
C ARG A 48 12.83 -3.93 -11.75
N GLU A 49 13.95 -3.86 -11.05
CA GLU A 49 14.68 -5.05 -10.57
C GLU A 49 13.82 -5.91 -9.62
N GLN A 50 13.02 -5.28 -8.76
CA GLN A 50 12.09 -5.97 -7.87
C GLN A 50 10.99 -6.67 -8.66
N MET A 51 10.39 -6.04 -9.67
CA MET A 51 9.39 -6.65 -10.55
C MET A 51 10.00 -7.81 -11.36
N GLN A 52 11.20 -7.64 -11.89
CA GLN A 52 11.95 -8.69 -12.56
C GLN A 52 12.18 -9.90 -11.63
N LEU A 53 12.49 -9.66 -10.36
CA LEU A 53 12.66 -10.74 -9.38
C LEU A 53 11.33 -11.46 -9.12
N LEU A 54 10.21 -10.75 -9.00
CA LEU A 54 8.88 -11.39 -8.85
C LEU A 54 8.59 -12.30 -10.05
N HIS A 55 8.81 -11.79 -11.26
CA HIS A 55 8.57 -12.50 -12.50
C HIS A 55 9.44 -13.77 -12.61
N THR A 56 10.75 -13.64 -12.45
CA THR A 56 11.71 -14.74 -12.61
C THR A 56 11.66 -15.78 -11.50
N ALA A 57 11.26 -15.38 -10.29
CA ALA A 57 11.09 -16.29 -9.16
C ALA A 57 9.71 -16.99 -9.15
N GLY A 58 8.85 -16.72 -10.14
CA GLY A 58 7.54 -17.34 -10.28
C GLY A 58 6.53 -16.93 -9.22
N TYR A 59 6.62 -15.67 -8.73
CA TYR A 59 5.55 -15.08 -7.92
C TYR A 59 4.37 -14.72 -8.80
N ARG A 60 3.17 -14.99 -8.31
CA ARG A 60 1.94 -14.57 -8.98
C ARG A 60 1.50 -13.21 -8.40
N VAL A 61 1.59 -12.17 -9.21
CA VAL A 61 1.06 -10.87 -8.83
C VAL A 61 -0.45 -10.86 -9.06
N VAL A 62 -1.20 -10.61 -8.00
CA VAL A 62 -2.67 -10.66 -7.99
C VAL A 62 -3.25 -9.32 -7.54
N PRO A 63 -4.47 -8.95 -7.97
CA PRO A 63 -5.15 -7.79 -7.44
C PRO A 63 -5.39 -7.96 -5.92
N LEU A 64 -5.46 -6.84 -5.18
CA LEU A 64 -5.68 -6.89 -3.73
C LEU A 64 -7.05 -7.53 -3.40
N THR A 65 -8.05 -7.30 -4.26
CA THR A 65 -9.38 -7.89 -4.14
C THR A 65 -9.38 -9.41 -4.20
N ARG A 66 -8.32 -10.03 -4.72
CA ARG A 66 -8.13 -11.50 -4.67
C ARG A 66 -8.18 -12.04 -3.23
N MET A 67 -7.87 -11.21 -2.23
CA MET A 67 -7.99 -11.60 -0.81
C MET A 67 -9.43 -11.84 -0.35
N LEU A 68 -10.43 -11.44 -1.12
CA LEU A 68 -11.84 -11.72 -0.85
C LEU A 68 -12.27 -13.14 -1.28
N GLU A 69 -11.45 -13.80 -2.07
CA GLU A 69 -11.67 -15.14 -2.57
C GLU A 69 -10.75 -16.13 -1.85
N ALA A 70 -11.22 -17.36 -1.68
CA ALA A 70 -10.38 -18.45 -1.16
C ALA A 70 -9.96 -19.38 -2.33
N PRO A 71 -8.89 -20.14 -2.21
CA PRO A 71 -7.69 -20.08 -1.41
C PRO A 71 -6.53 -19.39 -2.15
N SER A 72 -5.57 -18.80 -1.40
CA SER A 72 -4.32 -18.26 -1.96
C SER A 72 -3.22 -19.32 -2.00
N PHE A 73 -2.34 -19.19 -2.97
CA PHE A 73 -1.15 -20.01 -3.11
C PHE A 73 0.04 -19.37 -2.37
N SER A 74 1.04 -20.15 -2.04
CA SER A 74 2.22 -19.73 -1.26
C SER A 74 3.10 -18.65 -1.93
N ARG A 75 2.79 -18.22 -3.16
CA ARG A 75 3.55 -17.21 -3.93
C ARG A 75 2.69 -16.09 -4.46
N ASP A 76 1.54 -15.85 -3.85
CA ASP A 76 0.69 -14.73 -4.21
C ASP A 76 1.22 -13.44 -3.58
N VAL A 77 1.36 -12.41 -4.41
CA VAL A 77 1.80 -11.07 -4.02
C VAL A 77 0.80 -10.06 -4.55
N ALA A 78 0.29 -9.18 -3.68
CA ALA A 78 -0.41 -7.98 -4.11
C ALA A 78 0.52 -6.77 -3.96
N ILE A 79 0.48 -5.86 -4.92
CA ILE A 79 1.28 -4.63 -4.91
C ILE A 79 0.35 -3.48 -4.62
N THR A 80 0.71 -2.63 -3.64
CA THR A 80 -0.07 -1.44 -3.28
C THR A 80 0.81 -0.21 -3.20
N PHE A 81 0.24 0.94 -3.58
CA PHE A 81 0.84 2.25 -3.46
C PHE A 81 -0.06 3.13 -2.61
N ASP A 82 0.52 3.95 -1.72
CA ASP A 82 -0.20 4.91 -0.90
C ASP A 82 0.11 6.35 -1.35
N ASP A 83 -0.78 7.28 -1.01
CA ASP A 83 -0.73 8.73 -1.18
C ASP A 83 -1.09 9.26 -2.56
N GLY A 84 -1.03 8.47 -3.63
CA GLY A 84 -1.38 8.91 -4.97
C GLY A 84 -0.36 9.88 -5.58
N TYR A 85 0.94 9.63 -5.41
CA TYR A 85 1.99 10.43 -6.04
C TYR A 85 1.98 10.26 -7.57
N ARG A 86 2.21 11.34 -8.30
CA ARG A 86 2.26 11.31 -9.78
C ARG A 86 3.33 10.35 -10.32
N SER A 87 4.40 10.15 -9.57
CA SER A 87 5.46 9.20 -9.93
C SER A 87 5.00 7.75 -9.99
N GLU A 88 3.87 7.41 -9.37
CA GLU A 88 3.26 6.07 -9.41
C GLU A 88 2.74 5.70 -10.81
N MET A 89 2.45 6.70 -11.68
CA MET A 89 2.11 6.44 -13.09
C MET A 89 3.23 5.70 -13.82
N ARG A 90 4.49 5.99 -13.47
CA ARG A 90 5.66 5.27 -14.00
C ARG A 90 5.79 3.85 -13.46
N ALA A 91 5.33 3.64 -12.22
CA ALA A 91 5.21 2.29 -11.68
C ALA A 91 4.17 1.48 -12.46
N ALA A 92 3.02 2.09 -12.79
CA ALA A 92 1.98 1.46 -13.59
C ALA A 92 2.49 1.05 -14.99
N GLU A 93 3.30 1.90 -15.65
CA GLU A 93 3.96 1.56 -16.92
C GLU A 93 4.85 0.32 -16.77
N THR A 94 5.71 0.31 -15.75
CA THR A 94 6.59 -0.84 -15.47
C THR A 94 5.79 -2.10 -15.16
N LEU A 95 4.72 -2.01 -14.37
CA LEU A 95 3.86 -3.16 -14.05
C LEU A 95 3.21 -3.76 -15.29
N LYS A 96 2.74 -2.93 -16.22
CA LYS A 96 2.17 -3.38 -17.50
C LYS A 96 3.17 -4.19 -18.34
N GLU A 97 4.45 -3.80 -18.35
CA GLU A 97 5.49 -4.54 -19.07
C GLU A 97 5.66 -5.98 -18.57
N PHE A 98 5.40 -6.23 -17.28
CA PHE A 98 5.45 -7.55 -16.66
C PHE A 98 4.09 -8.27 -16.65
N GLY A 99 3.02 -7.65 -17.15
CA GLY A 99 1.66 -8.19 -17.04
C GLY A 99 1.15 -8.21 -15.60
N PHE A 100 1.63 -7.31 -14.74
CA PHE A 100 1.27 -7.21 -13.35
C PHE A 100 0.19 -6.16 -13.11
N THR A 101 -0.58 -6.34 -12.03
CA THR A 101 -1.56 -5.38 -11.53
C THR A 101 -1.13 -4.81 -10.18
N ALA A 102 -1.82 -3.76 -9.73
CA ALA A 102 -1.63 -3.14 -8.42
C ALA A 102 -2.89 -2.40 -7.97
N THR A 103 -2.93 -2.01 -6.69
CA THR A 103 -3.93 -1.12 -6.12
C THR A 103 -3.26 0.21 -5.74
N PHE A 104 -3.82 1.32 -6.20
CA PHE A 104 -3.36 2.67 -5.88
C PHE A 104 -4.33 3.32 -4.90
N PHE A 105 -3.88 3.57 -3.68
CA PHE A 105 -4.66 4.24 -2.65
C PHE A 105 -4.47 5.76 -2.75
N VAL A 106 -5.52 6.45 -3.14
CA VAL A 106 -5.48 7.88 -3.44
C VAL A 106 -6.18 8.72 -2.38
N VAL A 107 -5.68 9.94 -2.19
CA VAL A 107 -6.26 10.98 -1.33
C VAL A 107 -6.91 12.04 -2.25
N PRO A 108 -8.25 12.11 -2.37
CA PRO A 108 -8.90 13.00 -3.34
C PRO A 108 -8.49 14.47 -3.24
N ARG A 109 -8.28 14.97 -2.03
CA ARG A 109 -7.86 16.37 -1.85
C ARG A 109 -6.46 16.65 -2.42
N PHE A 110 -5.59 15.65 -2.46
CA PHE A 110 -4.29 15.79 -3.11
C PHE A 110 -4.45 15.80 -4.64
N LEU A 111 -5.39 15.01 -5.19
CA LEU A 111 -5.74 15.05 -6.61
C LEU A 111 -6.36 16.39 -7.02
N ASP A 112 -7.05 17.08 -6.11
CA ASP A 112 -7.57 18.45 -6.31
C ASP A 112 -6.49 19.54 -6.14
N GLY A 113 -5.22 19.17 -5.95
CA GLY A 113 -4.11 20.10 -5.79
C GLY A 113 -3.95 20.67 -4.38
N MET A 114 -4.63 20.11 -3.36
CA MET A 114 -4.37 20.49 -1.98
C MET A 114 -2.92 20.14 -1.62
N GLN A 115 -2.19 21.13 -1.11
CA GLN A 115 -0.83 20.88 -0.62
C GLN A 115 -0.88 20.01 0.64
N GLN A 116 0.10 19.12 0.75
CA GLN A 116 0.30 18.35 1.96
C GLN A 116 0.53 19.29 3.16
N PRO A 117 0.09 18.90 4.37
CA PRO A 117 0.40 19.65 5.57
C PRO A 117 1.90 19.92 5.74
N ALA A 118 2.26 21.04 6.36
CA ALA A 118 3.66 21.48 6.49
C ALA A 118 4.60 20.51 7.22
N HIS A 119 4.07 19.52 7.93
CA HIS A 119 4.88 18.46 8.57
C HIS A 119 5.26 17.32 7.59
N TYR A 120 4.66 17.27 6.38
CA TYR A 120 5.14 16.47 5.28
C TYR A 120 6.27 17.25 4.62
N TRP A 121 7.45 16.73 4.67
CA TRP A 121 8.66 17.37 4.10
C TRP A 121 8.87 17.02 2.62
N GLU A 122 8.07 16.07 2.13
CA GLU A 122 8.10 15.66 0.73
C GLU A 122 7.02 16.42 -0.04
N HIS A 123 7.44 17.41 -0.81
CA HIS A 123 6.55 18.17 -1.70
C HIS A 123 6.50 17.55 -3.10
N TRP A 124 6.34 16.24 -3.15
CA TRP A 124 6.25 15.54 -4.43
C TRP A 124 4.86 15.74 -5.05
N PRO A 125 4.80 15.92 -6.40
CA PRO A 125 3.52 16.13 -7.06
C PRO A 125 2.63 14.88 -6.96
N HIS A 126 1.34 15.08 -6.72
CA HIS A 126 0.32 14.06 -6.77
C HIS A 126 -0.24 13.90 -8.18
N MET A 127 -0.85 12.76 -8.44
CA MET A 127 -1.60 12.52 -9.66
C MET A 127 -2.85 13.42 -9.72
N SER A 128 -3.34 13.65 -10.94
CA SER A 128 -4.61 14.30 -11.20
C SER A 128 -5.76 13.27 -11.21
N TRP A 129 -7.00 13.76 -11.27
CA TRP A 129 -8.16 12.89 -11.52
C TRP A 129 -8.09 12.18 -12.88
N ASP A 130 -7.46 12.79 -13.88
CA ASP A 130 -7.26 12.15 -15.19
C ASP A 130 -6.24 11.01 -15.11
N ASP A 131 -5.16 11.19 -14.33
CA ASP A 131 -4.21 10.13 -14.05
C ASP A 131 -4.91 8.94 -13.33
N ALA A 132 -5.77 9.22 -12.33
CA ALA A 132 -6.52 8.19 -11.62
C ALA A 132 -7.51 7.44 -12.54
N ARG A 133 -8.20 8.15 -13.46
CA ARG A 133 -9.03 7.50 -14.49
C ARG A 133 -8.23 6.63 -15.42
N ALA A 134 -7.07 7.11 -15.87
CA ALA A 134 -6.17 6.32 -16.73
C ALA A 134 -5.66 5.03 -16.05
N LEU A 135 -5.50 5.03 -14.72
CA LEU A 135 -5.19 3.81 -13.97
C LEU A 135 -6.35 2.81 -14.01
N VAL A 136 -7.60 3.27 -13.77
CA VAL A 136 -8.81 2.42 -13.86
C VAL A 136 -8.97 1.83 -15.26
N GLU A 137 -8.87 2.66 -16.31
CA GLU A 137 -8.93 2.24 -17.71
C GLU A 137 -7.80 1.26 -18.05
N GLY A 138 -6.66 1.42 -17.40
CA GLY A 138 -5.51 0.54 -17.52
C GLY A 138 -5.64 -0.81 -16.80
N GLY A 139 -6.76 -1.08 -16.11
CA GLY A 139 -7.04 -2.33 -15.39
C GLY A 139 -6.39 -2.41 -14.00
N PHE A 140 -5.97 -1.27 -13.44
CA PHE A 140 -5.51 -1.20 -12.05
C PHE A 140 -6.66 -0.93 -11.08
N GLU A 141 -6.49 -1.36 -9.83
CA GLU A 141 -7.44 -1.04 -8.76
C GLU A 141 -7.16 0.33 -8.17
N ILE A 142 -8.19 1.12 -7.91
CA ILE A 142 -8.12 2.31 -7.06
C ILE A 142 -8.73 1.98 -5.70
N GLY A 143 -8.02 2.34 -4.64
CA GLY A 143 -8.49 2.30 -3.27
C GLY A 143 -8.54 3.71 -2.65
N ALA A 144 -9.23 3.85 -1.53
CA ALA A 144 -9.31 5.11 -0.82
C ALA A 144 -8.24 5.21 0.28
N HIS A 145 -7.65 6.42 0.43
CA HIS A 145 -6.67 6.73 1.48
C HIS A 145 -7.11 7.92 2.36
N SER A 146 -8.38 7.92 2.77
CA SER A 146 -9.12 9.03 3.38
C SER A 146 -9.28 10.26 2.46
N MET A 147 -10.07 11.24 2.90
CA MET A 147 -10.34 12.45 2.13
C MET A 147 -9.16 13.42 2.13
N THR A 148 -8.49 13.59 3.31
CA THR A 148 -7.46 14.61 3.55
C THR A 148 -6.23 14.09 4.29
N HIS A 149 -6.09 12.77 4.48
CA HIS A 149 -4.98 12.07 5.11
C HIS A 149 -4.71 12.46 6.59
N PRO A 150 -5.72 12.57 7.48
CA PRO A 150 -5.49 12.80 8.90
C PRO A 150 -5.17 11.49 9.64
N ASP A 151 -4.70 11.61 10.89
CA ASP A 151 -4.74 10.49 11.84
C ASP A 151 -6.20 10.22 12.22
N LEU A 152 -6.81 9.22 11.62
CA LEU A 152 -8.23 8.88 11.79
C LEU A 152 -8.60 8.53 13.25
N THR A 153 -7.63 8.09 14.04
CA THR A 153 -7.86 7.76 15.47
C THR A 153 -8.12 9.00 16.32
N ARG A 154 -7.86 10.18 15.78
CA ARG A 154 -8.03 11.49 16.43
C ARG A 154 -9.23 12.29 15.88
N CYS A 155 -9.91 11.77 14.86
CA CYS A 155 -11.09 12.42 14.31
C CYS A 155 -12.30 12.20 15.21
N ASP A 156 -13.14 13.20 15.35
CA ASP A 156 -14.49 13.03 15.89
C ASP A 156 -15.36 12.19 14.93
N ALA A 157 -16.55 11.80 15.39
CA ALA A 157 -17.39 10.90 14.65
C ALA A 157 -17.86 11.48 13.29
N GLY A 158 -18.17 12.78 13.23
CA GLY A 158 -18.62 13.46 12.01
C GLY A 158 -17.48 13.49 10.97
N ARG A 159 -16.32 13.96 11.38
CA ARG A 159 -15.13 13.99 10.51
C ARG A 159 -14.70 12.60 10.08
N LEU A 160 -14.76 11.60 10.96
CA LEU A 160 -14.42 10.23 10.59
C LEU A 160 -15.33 9.68 9.49
N ILE A 161 -16.62 9.99 9.50
CA ILE A 161 -17.56 9.60 8.44
C ILE A 161 -17.17 10.29 7.12
N GLU A 162 -16.85 11.57 7.13
CA GLU A 162 -16.41 12.30 5.93
C GLU A 162 -15.11 11.72 5.36
N GLU A 163 -14.13 11.45 6.22
CA GLU A 163 -12.83 10.92 5.82
C GLU A 163 -12.90 9.48 5.29
N VAL A 164 -13.88 8.69 5.71
CA VAL A 164 -13.98 7.26 5.36
C VAL A 164 -15.12 6.98 4.39
N ALA A 165 -16.35 7.35 4.70
CA ALA A 165 -17.53 7.10 3.84
C ALA A 165 -17.65 8.15 2.74
N GLY A 166 -17.40 9.43 3.06
CA GLY A 166 -17.44 10.52 2.09
C GLY A 166 -16.41 10.33 0.98
N VAL A 167 -15.21 9.86 1.30
CA VAL A 167 -14.17 9.58 0.29
C VAL A 167 -14.58 8.46 -0.67
N LYS A 168 -15.20 7.38 -0.18
CA LYS A 168 -15.70 6.29 -1.03
C LYS A 168 -16.70 6.82 -2.05
N ALA A 169 -17.74 7.51 -1.57
CA ALA A 169 -18.78 8.07 -2.43
C ALA A 169 -18.24 9.06 -3.47
N LEU A 170 -17.21 9.86 -3.10
CA LEU A 170 -16.56 10.79 -4.03
C LEU A 170 -15.79 10.06 -5.12
N LEU A 171 -14.94 9.08 -4.74
CA LEU A 171 -14.14 8.32 -5.69
C LEU A 171 -15.03 7.53 -6.65
N GLU A 172 -16.03 6.80 -6.15
CA GLU A 172 -16.95 6.03 -6.98
C GLU A 172 -17.69 6.90 -8.00
N ARG A 173 -18.17 8.08 -7.58
CA ARG A 173 -18.84 9.03 -8.48
C ARG A 173 -17.89 9.62 -9.52
N ARG A 174 -16.63 9.93 -9.16
CA ARG A 174 -15.67 10.62 -10.04
C ARG A 174 -15.00 9.67 -11.01
N LEU A 175 -14.81 8.42 -10.63
CA LEU A 175 -14.11 7.39 -11.41
C LEU A 175 -15.07 6.41 -12.07
N GLU A 176 -16.37 6.45 -11.75
CA GLU A 176 -17.40 5.51 -12.22
C GLU A 176 -16.96 4.05 -12.00
N HIS A 177 -16.29 3.82 -10.86
CA HIS A 177 -15.66 2.56 -10.50
C HIS A 177 -15.90 2.21 -9.03
N GLU A 178 -16.17 0.93 -8.73
CA GLU A 178 -16.37 0.47 -7.35
C GLU A 178 -15.06 0.57 -6.54
N ILE A 179 -15.14 1.17 -5.35
CA ILE A 179 -14.01 1.29 -4.42
C ILE A 179 -14.17 0.30 -3.28
N VAL A 180 -13.48 -0.83 -3.40
CA VAL A 180 -13.59 -1.99 -2.49
C VAL A 180 -12.66 -1.89 -1.29
N SER A 181 -11.52 -1.20 -1.45
CA SER A 181 -10.43 -1.20 -0.49
C SER A 181 -10.12 0.19 0.08
N PHE A 182 -9.64 0.19 1.33
CA PHE A 182 -9.22 1.37 2.08
C PHE A 182 -7.80 1.18 2.63
N SER A 183 -6.99 2.22 2.68
CA SER A 183 -5.72 2.22 3.42
C SER A 183 -5.81 3.25 4.55
N TYR A 184 -5.46 2.83 5.77
CA TYR A 184 -5.44 3.74 6.92
C TYR A 184 -4.23 4.67 6.84
N PRO A 185 -4.39 6.01 6.86
CA PRO A 185 -3.29 6.94 6.97
C PRO A 185 -2.34 6.57 8.13
N TYR A 186 -1.04 6.53 7.85
CA TYR A 186 0.00 6.08 8.80
C TYR A 186 -0.13 4.62 9.27
N GLY A 187 -1.02 3.83 8.66
CA GLY A 187 -1.40 2.51 9.14
C GLY A 187 -2.18 2.52 10.47
N ARG A 188 -2.58 3.71 10.97
CA ARG A 188 -3.22 3.88 12.29
C ARG A 188 -4.72 3.67 12.22
N HIS A 189 -5.20 2.80 13.10
CA HIS A 189 -6.62 2.54 13.26
C HIS A 189 -6.95 2.09 14.69
N ASN A 190 -8.18 2.24 15.07
CA ASN A 190 -8.77 1.66 16.28
C ASN A 190 -10.06 0.91 15.90
N ARG A 191 -10.77 0.38 16.89
CA ARG A 191 -12.03 -0.36 16.67
C ARG A 191 -13.04 0.51 15.91
N HIS A 192 -13.21 1.76 16.34
CA HIS A 192 -14.20 2.67 15.76
C HIS A 192 -13.91 2.98 14.29
N VAL A 193 -12.63 3.23 13.93
CA VAL A 193 -12.19 3.45 12.54
C VAL A 193 -12.49 2.22 11.67
N ARG A 194 -12.21 1.00 12.16
CA ARG A 194 -12.50 -0.25 11.41
C ARG A 194 -14.00 -0.46 11.20
N GLU A 195 -14.80 -0.23 12.24
CA GLU A 195 -16.27 -0.34 12.14
C GLU A 195 -16.84 0.68 11.15
N THR A 196 -16.30 1.90 11.11
CA THR A 196 -16.68 2.92 10.15
C THR A 196 -16.34 2.50 8.72
N ALA A 197 -15.14 1.93 8.49
CA ALA A 197 -14.77 1.40 7.18
C ALA A 197 -15.74 0.27 6.73
N GLY A 198 -16.09 -0.64 7.63
CA GLY A 198 -17.05 -1.71 7.33
C GLY A 198 -18.44 -1.17 7.01
N ARG A 199 -18.94 -0.20 7.78
CA ARG A 199 -20.26 0.44 7.52
C ARG A 199 -20.27 1.25 6.23
N ALA A 200 -19.14 1.81 5.82
CA ALA A 200 -19.01 2.50 4.55
C ALA A 200 -19.01 1.55 3.34
N GLY A 201 -18.98 0.23 3.57
CA GLY A 201 -19.03 -0.78 2.52
C GLY A 201 -17.68 -1.18 1.95
N TYR A 202 -16.56 -0.78 2.58
CA TYR A 202 -15.27 -1.37 2.21
C TYR A 202 -15.23 -2.84 2.63
N ARG A 203 -14.56 -3.65 1.85
CA ARG A 203 -14.36 -5.09 2.13
C ARG A 203 -12.94 -5.39 2.59
N LEU A 204 -11.98 -4.53 2.24
CA LEU A 204 -10.58 -4.64 2.64
C LEU A 204 -10.11 -3.31 3.23
N ALA A 205 -9.37 -3.35 4.36
CA ALA A 205 -8.68 -2.18 4.87
C ALA A 205 -7.25 -2.52 5.30
N CYS A 206 -6.29 -1.76 4.75
CA CYS A 206 -4.87 -2.00 4.86
C CYS A 206 -4.22 -1.22 6.00
N THR A 207 -3.32 -1.88 6.71
CA THR A 207 -2.43 -1.30 7.71
C THR A 207 -1.01 -1.22 7.18
N SER A 208 -0.08 -0.67 7.97
CA SER A 208 1.37 -0.77 7.71
C SER A 208 2.05 -1.88 8.54
N ARG A 209 1.27 -2.78 9.15
CA ARG A 209 1.78 -3.87 9.97
C ARG A 209 2.34 -4.98 9.09
N TYR A 210 3.57 -5.41 9.37
CA TYR A 210 4.19 -6.51 8.64
C TYR A 210 3.45 -7.83 8.86
N GLY A 211 3.37 -8.67 7.82
CA GLY A 211 2.77 -10.00 7.93
C GLY A 211 2.34 -10.58 6.59
N ILE A 212 1.78 -11.79 6.67
CA ILE A 212 1.12 -12.47 5.57
C ILE A 212 -0.37 -12.56 5.84
N ASN A 213 -1.17 -12.43 4.78
CA ASN A 213 -2.62 -12.44 4.87
C ASN A 213 -3.17 -13.77 4.37
N ARG A 214 -4.18 -14.30 5.07
CA ARG A 214 -4.95 -15.47 4.62
C ARG A 214 -6.33 -15.00 4.18
N PRO A 215 -6.70 -15.21 2.92
CA PRO A 215 -8.02 -14.82 2.45
C PRO A 215 -9.12 -15.48 3.28
N ALA A 216 -10.05 -14.67 3.76
CA ALA A 216 -11.17 -15.11 4.60
C ALA A 216 -12.40 -14.20 4.44
N GLY A 217 -12.57 -13.56 3.28
CA GLY A 217 -13.62 -12.57 3.05
C GLY A 217 -13.21 -11.16 3.49
N ALA A 218 -14.14 -10.34 4.00
CA ALA A 218 -13.86 -8.97 4.41
C ALA A 218 -12.81 -8.93 5.53
N CYS A 219 -11.77 -8.10 5.36
CA CYS A 219 -10.65 -7.99 6.29
C CYS A 219 -10.26 -6.53 6.49
N TYR A 220 -10.32 -6.06 7.74
CA TYR A 220 -10.00 -4.67 8.10
C TYR A 220 -8.66 -4.51 8.81
N ASN A 221 -7.77 -5.52 8.69
CA ASN A 221 -6.41 -5.54 9.25
C ASN A 221 -5.42 -6.13 8.26
N VAL A 222 -5.54 -5.81 6.98
CA VAL A 222 -4.63 -6.32 5.96
C VAL A 222 -3.21 -5.89 6.29
N ALA A 223 -2.35 -6.87 6.54
CA ALA A 223 -0.93 -6.66 6.83
C ALA A 223 -0.18 -6.35 5.54
N ARG A 224 0.74 -5.39 5.58
CA ARG A 224 1.55 -5.01 4.42
C ARG A 224 3.03 -4.97 4.76
N THR A 225 3.85 -5.34 3.81
CA THR A 225 5.30 -5.30 3.89
C THR A 225 5.79 -4.07 3.15
N GLU A 226 6.21 -3.05 3.90
CA GLU A 226 6.73 -1.80 3.34
C GLU A 226 8.04 -2.04 2.58
N VAL A 227 8.15 -1.48 1.38
CA VAL A 227 9.35 -1.45 0.55
C VAL A 227 9.86 -0.02 0.47
N THR A 228 11.15 0.19 0.75
CA THR A 228 11.76 1.51 0.84
C THR A 228 12.94 1.65 -0.10
N ALA A 229 13.35 2.88 -0.42
CA ALA A 229 14.55 3.19 -1.19
C ALA A 229 15.85 2.56 -0.62
N MET A 230 15.78 2.18 0.63
CA MET A 230 16.95 1.64 1.35
C MET A 230 17.03 0.12 1.27
N ASP A 231 16.06 -0.54 0.66
CA ASP A 231 16.07 -1.98 0.47
C ASP A 231 16.90 -2.33 -0.75
N ARG A 232 17.92 -3.13 -0.53
CA ARG A 232 18.65 -3.81 -1.62
C ARG A 232 17.78 -4.96 -2.12
N LEU A 233 18.05 -5.48 -3.31
CA LEU A 233 17.33 -6.61 -3.86
C LEU A 233 17.30 -7.85 -2.95
N VAL A 234 18.38 -8.07 -2.19
CA VAL A 234 18.45 -9.14 -1.18
C VAL A 234 17.50 -8.89 0.00
N ASP A 235 17.32 -7.62 0.42
CA ASP A 235 16.41 -7.25 1.48
C ASP A 235 14.95 -7.41 1.00
N PHE A 236 14.65 -7.04 -0.26
CA PHE A 236 13.36 -7.27 -0.90
C PHE A 236 13.02 -8.77 -0.95
N ARG A 237 13.95 -9.62 -1.42
CA ARG A 237 13.76 -11.09 -1.40
C ARG A 237 13.45 -11.63 -0.01
N ARG A 238 14.15 -11.15 1.02
CA ARG A 238 13.89 -11.53 2.42
C ARG A 238 12.51 -11.08 2.91
N LYS A 239 12.05 -9.91 2.46
CA LYS A 239 10.70 -9.40 2.75
C LYS A 239 9.64 -10.31 2.13
N LEU A 240 9.80 -10.73 0.88
CA LEU A 240 8.91 -11.69 0.24
C LEU A 240 8.86 -13.02 1.00
N GLN A 241 9.98 -13.46 1.57
CA GLN A 241 10.08 -14.68 2.39
C GLN A 241 9.56 -14.52 3.83
N GLY A 242 9.04 -13.35 4.21
CA GLY A 242 8.53 -13.09 5.57
C GLY A 242 9.59 -12.92 6.65
N LYS A 243 10.88 -12.84 6.27
CA LYS A 243 12.00 -12.72 7.22
C LYS A 243 12.02 -11.40 8.00
N TYR A 244 11.13 -10.47 7.66
CA TYR A 244 10.93 -9.20 8.36
C TYR A 244 9.62 -9.17 9.17
N ASP A 245 8.79 -10.23 9.15
CA ASP A 245 7.45 -10.22 9.79
C ASP A 245 7.52 -10.10 11.32
N TRP A 246 8.65 -10.44 11.93
CA TRP A 246 8.90 -10.18 13.35
C TRP A 246 8.81 -8.70 13.73
N LEU A 247 8.95 -7.77 12.76
CA LEU A 247 8.76 -6.33 12.99
C LEU A 247 7.34 -5.99 13.42
N ALA A 248 6.34 -6.80 13.08
CA ALA A 248 4.96 -6.60 13.52
C ALA A 248 4.85 -6.47 15.04
N ARG A 249 5.61 -7.27 15.80
CA ARG A 249 5.61 -7.23 17.27
C ARG A 249 6.12 -5.89 17.83
N TRP A 250 6.97 -5.18 17.10
CA TRP A 250 7.47 -3.86 17.50
C TRP A 250 6.54 -2.73 17.08
N GLN A 251 5.70 -2.96 16.07
CA GLN A 251 4.69 -1.98 15.64
C GLN A 251 3.50 -1.95 16.62
N ASP A 252 3.18 -3.08 17.24
CA ASP A 252 2.12 -3.19 18.25
C ASP A 252 2.47 -2.46 19.58
N LEU A 253 3.74 -2.09 19.79
CA LEU A 253 4.23 -1.41 21.00
C LEU A 253 4.32 0.11 20.85
N ARG A 254 3.89 0.69 19.71
CA ARG A 254 3.91 2.13 19.42
C ARG A 254 2.51 2.69 19.30
#